data_c3350d8b37346644ac4377e591fa44bd
#
_entry.id   c3350d8b37346644ac4377e591fa44bd
#
_cell.length_a   1.000
_cell.length_b   1.000
_cell.length_c   1.000
_cell.angle_alpha   90.00
_cell.angle_beta   90.00
_cell.angle_gamma   90.00
#
_symmetry.space_group_name_H-M   'P 1'
#
loop_
_entity.id
_entity.type
_entity.pdbx_description
1 polymer ?
#
loop_
_entity_poly.entity_id
_entity_poly.type
_entity_poly.pdbx_seq_one_letter_code
_entity_poly.pdbx_strand_id
1 'polypeptide(L)'
;MMCNVLVGAIEQEGGYYLNKSAGFYNKYLGESDAKAPVLKKPKIPAYPKVEVPRIDRIGEKDSEFFLAKKGNGIVTLIPKATLEDLPGVPYRLHGWFIARNNPVMTQANTETVIKALKAMDLVVVYDIQVSDTAWFADIVLPDTTYLERDEEFTASGSKNPSYGVGRQKVVEPIGECRPGWRVAKELAEKMGLGAYFPYQDIEDYRLQQVGDNIDLLAKLKATGMASFGVPLLLQDKKSVAAFVKKYPSAASKVNEEGTIDFPHKIKLFSPKLEAVSKKGALSYEPYKYKEADELYFINGKSAVRTNGHNGNNAWLNNLLDDAAVWIHPKTAERLGIKNGDKIDVYNKYSTQKGKALVTKGVREDTVFAYFGFGHISKELKRAYGKGVNSNSLYSPLVSPNSGMNLHVVGVKVKKA
;
A
#
# COMPACT_ATOMS: atom_id res chain seq x y z
N MET A 1 13.30 1.14 -11.71
CA MET A 1 13.08 1.26 -13.16
C MET A 1 14.30 1.84 -13.89
N MET A 2 14.86 3.02 -13.52
CA MET A 2 16.01 3.62 -14.23
C MET A 2 17.23 2.69 -14.31
N CYS A 3 17.61 2.01 -13.24
CA CYS A 3 18.71 1.03 -13.28
C CYS A 3 18.44 -0.09 -14.31
N ASN A 4 17.20 -0.57 -14.38
CA ASN A 4 16.81 -1.59 -15.37
C ASN A 4 16.89 -1.06 -16.80
N VAL A 5 16.63 0.24 -17.01
CA VAL A 5 16.82 0.88 -18.32
C VAL A 5 18.30 0.88 -18.71
N LEU A 6 19.17 1.30 -17.78
CA LEU A 6 20.62 1.43 -18.03
C LEU A 6 21.31 0.09 -18.34
N VAL A 7 20.81 -1.00 -17.78
CA VAL A 7 21.35 -2.35 -18.03
C VAL A 7 20.56 -3.14 -19.10
N GLY A 8 19.61 -2.48 -19.80
CA GLY A 8 18.84 -3.11 -20.86
C GLY A 8 17.81 -4.16 -20.39
N ALA A 9 17.51 -4.24 -19.08
CA ALA A 9 16.62 -5.25 -18.50
C ALA A 9 15.14 -4.81 -18.51
N ILE A 10 14.67 -4.21 -19.60
CA ILE A 10 13.26 -3.84 -19.78
C ILE A 10 12.64 -4.74 -20.84
N GLU A 11 11.46 -5.31 -20.54
CA GLU A 11 10.69 -6.16 -21.46
C GLU A 11 11.46 -7.41 -21.93
N GLN A 12 12.35 -7.92 -21.08
CA GLN A 12 13.05 -9.20 -21.27
C GLN A 12 12.73 -10.15 -20.13
N GLU A 13 12.94 -11.46 -20.34
CA GLU A 13 12.77 -12.47 -19.32
C GLU A 13 13.65 -12.17 -18.09
N GLY A 14 13.04 -12.22 -16.89
CA GLY A 14 13.70 -11.84 -15.63
C GLY A 14 13.87 -10.33 -15.41
N GLY A 15 13.50 -9.50 -16.35
CA GLY A 15 13.61 -8.04 -16.29
C GLY A 15 12.37 -7.34 -15.75
N TYR A 16 12.30 -6.05 -16.04
CA TYR A 16 11.17 -5.19 -15.64
C TYR A 16 10.12 -5.14 -16.77
N TYR A 17 8.89 -5.51 -16.47
CA TYR A 17 7.78 -5.51 -17.43
C TYR A 17 7.02 -4.19 -17.40
N LEU A 18 6.79 -3.59 -18.55
CA LEU A 18 5.98 -2.39 -18.67
C LEU A 18 4.49 -2.74 -18.55
N ASN A 19 3.73 -1.81 -17.99
CA ASN A 19 2.29 -1.92 -17.96
C ASN A 19 1.72 -1.69 -19.36
N LYS A 20 1.20 -2.75 -19.97
CA LYS A 20 0.55 -2.72 -21.29
C LYS A 20 -0.95 -2.55 -21.11
N SER A 21 -1.40 -1.29 -21.15
CA SER A 21 -2.82 -0.96 -21.09
C SER A 21 -3.59 -1.44 -22.32
N ALA A 22 -4.92 -1.43 -22.26
CA ALA A 22 -5.75 -1.67 -23.43
C ALA A 22 -5.41 -0.76 -24.60
N GLY A 23 -5.01 0.48 -24.34
CA GLY A 23 -4.57 1.41 -25.39
C GLY A 23 -3.27 0.98 -26.08
N PHE A 24 -2.36 0.30 -25.39
CA PHE A 24 -1.18 -0.28 -25.99
C PHE A 24 -1.54 -1.36 -27.01
N TYR A 25 -2.35 -2.35 -26.64
CA TYR A 25 -2.74 -3.40 -27.54
C TYR A 25 -3.59 -2.89 -28.71
N ASN A 26 -4.59 -2.05 -28.47
CA ASN A 26 -5.50 -1.58 -29.51
C ASN A 26 -4.83 -0.56 -30.47
N LYS A 27 -4.10 0.42 -29.91
CA LYS A 27 -3.48 1.49 -30.72
C LYS A 27 -2.16 1.08 -31.34
N TYR A 28 -1.35 0.29 -30.63
CA TYR A 28 0.01 0.03 -31.02
C TYR A 28 0.16 -1.31 -31.76
N LEU A 29 -0.51 -2.35 -31.25
CA LEU A 29 -0.40 -3.69 -31.85
C LEU A 29 -1.62 -4.07 -32.72
N GLY A 30 -2.73 -3.35 -32.62
CA GLY A 30 -3.98 -3.68 -33.33
C GLY A 30 -4.74 -4.85 -32.72
N GLU A 31 -4.36 -5.35 -31.54
CA GLU A 31 -4.90 -6.54 -30.91
C GLU A 31 -5.81 -6.18 -29.74
N SER A 32 -7.03 -6.71 -29.72
CA SER A 32 -8.03 -6.42 -28.67
C SER A 32 -8.20 -7.53 -27.66
N ASP A 33 -8.04 -8.78 -28.07
CA ASP A 33 -8.23 -9.95 -27.21
C ASP A 33 -6.97 -10.35 -26.42
N ALA A 34 -5.83 -9.74 -26.72
CA ALA A 34 -4.57 -9.91 -25.96
C ALA A 34 -4.60 -9.23 -24.57
N LYS A 35 -5.56 -8.36 -24.33
CA LYS A 35 -5.75 -7.66 -23.05
C LYS A 35 -6.62 -8.46 -22.08
N ALA A 36 -6.54 -8.11 -20.77
CA ALA A 36 -7.53 -8.61 -19.81
C ALA A 36 -8.95 -8.20 -20.21
N PRO A 37 -9.96 -9.00 -19.88
CA PRO A 37 -11.32 -8.62 -20.14
C PRO A 37 -11.63 -7.31 -19.42
N VAL A 38 -12.41 -6.47 -20.07
CA VAL A 38 -12.93 -5.27 -19.45
C VAL A 38 -14.05 -5.66 -18.51
N LEU A 39 -13.77 -5.68 -17.21
CA LEU A 39 -14.80 -5.80 -16.21
C LEU A 39 -15.62 -4.49 -16.20
N LYS A 40 -16.90 -4.62 -16.37
CA LYS A 40 -17.86 -3.51 -16.34
C LYS A 40 -18.07 -3.10 -14.87
N LYS A 41 -18.43 -1.86 -14.66
CA LYS A 41 -18.98 -1.39 -13.39
C LYS A 41 -20.48 -1.24 -13.55
N PRO A 42 -21.27 -1.47 -12.49
CA PRO A 42 -22.70 -1.13 -12.51
C PRO A 42 -22.90 0.33 -12.94
N LYS A 43 -23.95 0.57 -13.73
CA LYS A 43 -24.32 1.95 -14.07
C LYS A 43 -24.87 2.63 -12.81
N ILE A 44 -24.17 3.61 -12.30
CA ILE A 44 -24.57 4.38 -11.13
C ILE A 44 -24.89 5.83 -11.53
N PRO A 45 -25.77 6.51 -10.80
CA PRO A 45 -25.97 7.95 -10.98
C PRO A 45 -24.67 8.73 -10.83
N ALA A 46 -24.60 9.90 -11.46
CA ALA A 46 -23.46 10.81 -11.21
C ALA A 46 -23.46 11.24 -9.74
N TYR A 47 -22.31 11.15 -9.09
CA TYR A 47 -22.18 11.68 -7.73
C TYR A 47 -22.45 13.21 -7.73
N PRO A 48 -23.07 13.73 -6.67
CA PRO A 48 -23.21 15.17 -6.49
C PRO A 48 -21.85 15.86 -6.60
N LYS A 49 -21.81 17.01 -7.25
CA LYS A 49 -20.58 17.81 -7.28
C LYS A 49 -20.28 18.29 -5.86
N VAL A 50 -19.05 18.02 -5.42
CA VAL A 50 -18.55 18.56 -4.15
C VAL A 50 -17.98 19.95 -4.46
N GLU A 51 -18.59 20.99 -3.89
CA GLU A 51 -18.18 22.39 -4.12
C GLU A 51 -16.97 22.81 -3.29
N VAL A 52 -16.72 22.10 -2.18
CA VAL A 52 -15.54 22.36 -1.32
C VAL A 52 -14.30 21.66 -1.85
N PRO A 53 -13.11 22.26 -1.71
CA PRO A 53 -11.86 21.63 -2.10
C PRO A 53 -11.67 20.31 -1.37
N ARG A 54 -11.36 19.26 -2.10
CA ARG A 54 -11.09 17.95 -1.53
C ARG A 54 -9.63 17.85 -1.09
N ILE A 55 -9.38 17.30 0.08
CA ILE A 55 -8.02 17.10 0.62
C ILE A 55 -7.15 16.23 -0.30
N ASP A 56 -7.74 15.26 -1.02
CA ASP A 56 -7.04 14.43 -2.00
C ASP A 56 -6.74 15.13 -3.33
N ARG A 57 -7.15 16.38 -3.45
CA ARG A 57 -6.95 17.26 -4.61
C ARG A 57 -6.12 18.49 -4.30
N ILE A 58 -5.71 18.64 -3.05
CA ILE A 58 -4.78 19.69 -2.65
C ILE A 58 -3.51 19.50 -3.47
N GLY A 59 -3.11 20.51 -4.18
CA GLY A 59 -1.88 20.48 -4.94
C GLY A 59 -2.00 20.34 -6.44
N GLU A 60 -3.18 20.50 -6.98
CA GLU A 60 -3.31 20.43 -8.44
C GLU A 60 -2.58 21.55 -9.18
N LYS A 61 -2.29 22.68 -8.57
CA LYS A 61 -1.58 23.80 -9.24
C LYS A 61 -0.37 24.35 -8.49
N ASP A 62 -0.41 24.51 -7.18
CA ASP A 62 0.62 25.27 -6.45
C ASP A 62 0.98 24.70 -5.08
N SER A 63 0.86 23.38 -4.85
CA SER A 63 1.07 22.84 -3.52
C SER A 63 2.38 22.09 -3.35
N GLU A 64 2.78 22.08 -2.11
CA GLU A 64 3.84 21.28 -1.52
C GLU A 64 3.79 19.77 -1.89
N PHE A 65 2.59 19.27 -2.30
CA PHE A 65 2.32 17.86 -2.59
C PHE A 65 1.98 17.60 -4.05
N PHE A 66 2.59 18.30 -4.97
CA PHE A 66 2.32 18.25 -6.40
C PHE A 66 2.29 16.84 -7.02
N LEU A 67 3.16 15.93 -6.55
CA LEU A 67 3.21 14.54 -7.01
C LEU A 67 2.25 13.60 -6.28
N ALA A 68 1.68 14.03 -5.17
CA ALA A 68 0.70 13.25 -4.38
C ALA A 68 -0.70 13.22 -4.99
N LYS A 69 -0.89 13.79 -6.18
CA LYS A 69 -2.17 13.76 -6.90
C LYS A 69 -2.72 12.34 -6.96
N LYS A 70 -4.03 12.23 -6.72
CA LYS A 70 -4.80 10.99 -6.84
C LYS A 70 -4.46 9.89 -5.82
N GLY A 71 -4.28 10.27 -4.58
CA GLY A 71 -4.35 9.32 -3.46
C GLY A 71 -3.03 8.82 -2.90
N ASN A 72 -1.90 9.05 -3.56
CA ASN A 72 -0.62 8.75 -2.94
C ASN A 72 -0.31 9.82 -1.87
N GLY A 73 -0.09 9.39 -0.63
CA GLY A 73 0.27 10.28 0.47
C GLY A 73 -0.90 10.99 1.18
N ILE A 74 -2.14 10.92 0.66
CA ILE A 74 -3.27 11.57 1.32
C ILE A 74 -3.51 11.08 2.75
N VAL A 75 -3.31 9.78 2.99
CA VAL A 75 -3.48 9.20 4.33
C VAL A 75 -2.55 9.86 5.34
N THR A 76 -1.36 10.29 4.92
CA THR A 76 -0.39 11.01 5.76
C THR A 76 -0.82 12.44 6.08
N LEU A 77 -1.72 13.02 5.27
CA LEU A 77 -2.27 14.35 5.49
C LEU A 77 -3.48 14.36 6.43
N ILE A 78 -4.13 13.22 6.64
CA ILE A 78 -5.34 13.14 7.48
C ILE A 78 -5.09 13.66 8.90
N PRO A 79 -4.04 13.22 9.63
CA PRO A 79 -3.77 13.75 10.96
C PRO A 79 -3.54 15.27 10.95
N LYS A 80 -2.82 15.77 9.95
CA LYS A 80 -2.57 17.21 9.81
C LYS A 80 -3.87 17.97 9.53
N ALA A 81 -4.69 17.50 8.60
CA ALA A 81 -5.98 18.11 8.25
C ALA A 81 -7.03 18.08 9.38
N THR A 82 -6.83 17.24 10.38
CA THR A 82 -7.66 17.20 11.59
C THR A 82 -7.16 18.20 12.62
N LEU A 83 -5.85 18.30 12.80
CA LEU A 83 -5.25 19.08 13.88
C LEU A 83 -4.93 20.53 13.51
N GLU A 84 -4.75 20.82 12.21
CA GLU A 84 -4.27 22.09 11.69
C GLU A 84 -5.13 22.55 10.51
N ASP A 85 -5.10 23.86 10.24
CA ASP A 85 -5.67 24.42 9.02
C ASP A 85 -4.71 24.17 7.86
N LEU A 86 -5.22 23.61 6.77
CA LEU A 86 -4.42 23.37 5.58
C LEU A 86 -4.66 24.46 4.53
N PRO A 87 -3.61 24.99 3.89
CA PRO A 87 -3.77 25.96 2.82
C PRO A 87 -4.69 25.44 1.71
N GLY A 88 -5.70 26.23 1.34
CA GLY A 88 -6.68 25.87 0.30
C GLY A 88 -7.76 24.87 0.74
N VAL A 89 -7.83 24.49 2.01
CA VAL A 89 -8.89 23.65 2.58
C VAL A 89 -9.65 24.44 3.65
N PRO A 90 -10.90 24.86 3.39
CA PRO A 90 -11.66 25.69 4.32
C PRO A 90 -12.35 24.90 5.44
N TYR A 91 -11.84 23.72 5.78
CA TYR A 91 -12.41 22.85 6.82
C TYR A 91 -11.35 21.99 7.47
N ARG A 92 -11.64 21.48 8.67
CA ARG A 92 -10.94 20.39 9.33
C ARG A 92 -11.70 19.08 9.15
N LEU A 93 -10.99 17.95 9.26
CA LEU A 93 -11.66 16.65 9.26
C LEU A 93 -12.24 16.36 10.64
N HIS A 94 -13.54 16.07 10.69
CA HIS A 94 -14.30 15.79 11.90
C HIS A 94 -14.66 14.30 12.06
N GLY A 95 -14.55 13.51 11.00
CA GLY A 95 -14.86 12.10 11.05
C GLY A 95 -13.98 11.27 10.14
N TRP A 96 -13.73 10.02 10.54
CA TRP A 96 -12.95 9.08 9.75
C TRP A 96 -13.57 7.69 9.76
N PHE A 97 -13.98 7.21 8.60
CA PHE A 97 -14.34 5.81 8.40
C PHE A 97 -13.11 5.06 7.88
N ILE A 98 -12.58 4.16 8.70
CA ILE A 98 -11.32 3.43 8.44
C ILE A 98 -11.65 1.97 8.16
N ALA A 99 -11.43 1.54 6.92
CA ALA A 99 -11.68 0.18 6.50
C ALA A 99 -10.37 -0.59 6.30
N ARG A 100 -10.18 -1.68 7.03
CA ARG A 100 -9.07 -2.63 6.87
C ARG A 100 -7.68 -1.97 6.89
N ASN A 101 -7.54 -0.94 7.70
CA ASN A 101 -6.30 -0.20 7.85
C ASN A 101 -6.02 0.11 9.31
N ASN A 102 -4.74 0.12 9.68
CA ASN A 102 -4.30 0.42 11.03
C ASN A 102 -3.33 1.62 11.04
N PRO A 103 -3.83 2.88 10.80
CA PRO A 103 -3.00 4.08 10.72
C PRO A 103 -2.12 4.29 11.95
N VAL A 104 -2.56 3.94 13.14
CA VAL A 104 -1.79 4.03 14.38
C VAL A 104 -0.48 3.24 14.28
N MET A 105 -0.47 2.12 13.55
CA MET A 105 0.72 1.29 13.33
C MET A 105 1.43 1.57 12.01
N THR A 106 0.72 2.09 10.99
CA THR A 106 1.28 2.16 9.63
C THR A 106 1.74 3.56 9.23
N GLN A 107 1.30 4.61 9.93
CA GLN A 107 1.75 5.97 9.68
C GLN A 107 2.91 6.37 10.60
N ALA A 108 3.75 7.26 10.08
CA ALA A 108 4.81 7.86 10.88
C ALA A 108 4.22 8.75 11.98
N ASN A 109 4.93 8.82 13.10
CA ASN A 109 4.53 9.56 14.28
C ASN A 109 3.16 9.12 14.85
N THR A 110 3.13 7.93 15.40
CA THR A 110 1.95 7.31 16.00
C THR A 110 1.21 8.24 16.96
N GLU A 111 1.93 9.05 17.73
CA GLU A 111 1.33 9.98 18.69
C GLU A 111 0.48 11.07 18.00
N THR A 112 0.95 11.60 16.88
CA THR A 112 0.17 12.56 16.08
C THR A 112 -1.09 11.91 15.50
N VAL A 113 -1.00 10.66 15.06
CA VAL A 113 -2.18 9.90 14.58
C VAL A 113 -3.20 9.72 15.70
N ILE A 114 -2.75 9.31 16.89
CA ILE A 114 -3.63 9.15 18.06
C ILE A 114 -4.27 10.49 18.48
N LYS A 115 -3.52 11.59 18.45
CA LYS A 115 -4.06 12.93 18.71
C LYS A 115 -5.15 13.30 17.72
N ALA A 116 -4.95 13.01 16.43
CA ALA A 116 -5.94 13.27 15.40
C ALA A 116 -7.21 12.42 15.61
N LEU A 117 -7.09 11.12 15.88
CA LEU A 117 -8.23 10.26 16.16
C LEU A 117 -9.05 10.77 17.35
N LYS A 118 -8.39 11.21 18.42
CA LYS A 118 -9.06 11.77 19.60
C LYS A 118 -9.69 13.15 19.40
N ALA A 119 -9.28 13.87 18.38
CA ALA A 119 -9.82 15.19 18.03
C ALA A 119 -10.98 15.12 17.05
N MET A 120 -11.27 13.95 16.49
CA MET A 120 -12.42 13.74 15.61
C MET A 120 -13.71 13.54 16.41
N ASP A 121 -14.83 13.99 15.83
CA ASP A 121 -16.18 13.83 16.43
C ASP A 121 -16.68 12.39 16.25
N LEU A 122 -16.20 11.67 15.23
CA LEU A 122 -16.60 10.28 14.94
C LEU A 122 -15.48 9.50 14.28
N VAL A 123 -15.07 8.40 14.90
CA VAL A 123 -14.14 7.42 14.31
C VAL A 123 -14.83 6.07 14.22
N VAL A 124 -15.05 5.59 13.01
CA VAL A 124 -15.60 4.27 12.73
C VAL A 124 -14.50 3.40 12.13
N VAL A 125 -14.24 2.25 12.75
CA VAL A 125 -13.26 1.29 12.22
C VAL A 125 -13.97 0.00 11.83
N TYR A 126 -13.72 -0.42 10.60
CA TYR A 126 -14.19 -1.68 10.05
C TYR A 126 -12.98 -2.61 9.86
N ASP A 127 -12.84 -3.61 10.72
CA ASP A 127 -11.65 -4.48 10.78
C ASP A 127 -12.01 -5.88 11.28
N ILE A 128 -11.13 -6.85 11.00
CA ILE A 128 -11.28 -8.26 11.45
C ILE A 128 -10.89 -8.48 12.92
N GLN A 129 -10.32 -7.48 13.55
CA GLN A 129 -9.90 -7.51 14.95
C GLN A 129 -9.87 -6.09 15.53
N VAL A 130 -9.89 -5.97 16.86
CA VAL A 130 -9.71 -4.66 17.50
C VAL A 130 -8.23 -4.26 17.40
N SER A 131 -7.87 -3.76 16.23
CA SER A 131 -6.52 -3.26 15.91
C SER A 131 -6.15 -2.04 16.76
N ASP A 132 -4.90 -1.58 16.67
CA ASP A 132 -4.44 -0.41 17.42
C ASP A 132 -5.23 0.85 17.08
N THR A 133 -5.70 0.97 15.85
CA THR A 133 -6.60 2.06 15.44
C THR A 133 -8.02 1.84 15.97
N ALA A 134 -8.52 0.61 15.88
CA ALA A 134 -9.84 0.27 16.43
C ALA A 134 -9.93 0.47 17.95
N TRP A 135 -8.80 0.43 18.66
CA TRP A 135 -8.71 0.74 20.08
C TRP A 135 -9.11 2.20 20.42
N PHE A 136 -9.03 3.11 19.44
CA PHE A 136 -9.43 4.51 19.58
C PHE A 136 -10.72 4.86 18.84
N ALA A 137 -11.42 3.88 18.29
CA ALA A 137 -12.65 4.09 17.57
C ALA A 137 -13.86 4.26 18.51
N ASP A 138 -14.83 5.08 18.09
CA ASP A 138 -16.13 5.19 18.74
C ASP A 138 -17.02 4.00 18.39
N ILE A 139 -16.89 3.51 17.14
CA ILE A 139 -17.63 2.36 16.61
C ILE A 139 -16.68 1.40 15.92
N VAL A 140 -16.75 0.11 16.27
CA VAL A 140 -16.04 -0.96 15.57
C VAL A 140 -17.06 -1.85 14.87
N LEU A 141 -16.93 -1.97 13.54
CA LEU A 141 -17.75 -2.86 12.72
C LEU A 141 -16.94 -4.12 12.39
N PRO A 142 -17.43 -5.33 12.71
CA PRO A 142 -16.69 -6.55 12.46
C PRO A 142 -16.66 -6.90 10.97
N ASP A 143 -15.44 -7.03 10.42
CA ASP A 143 -15.20 -7.48 9.03
C ASP A 143 -15.09 -8.99 8.96
N THR A 144 -15.38 -9.52 7.81
CA THR A 144 -15.10 -10.90 7.43
C THR A 144 -13.63 -11.06 7.03
N THR A 145 -13.02 -12.20 7.34
CA THR A 145 -11.74 -12.59 6.78
C THR A 145 -11.88 -12.91 5.29
N TYR A 146 -10.75 -13.05 4.59
CA TYR A 146 -10.77 -13.33 3.14
C TYR A 146 -11.35 -14.72 2.79
N LEU A 147 -11.45 -15.65 3.73
CA LEU A 147 -12.10 -16.96 3.54
C LEU A 147 -13.61 -16.92 3.76
N GLU A 148 -14.10 -15.92 4.46
CA GLU A 148 -15.50 -15.78 4.89
C GLU A 148 -16.34 -14.93 3.93
N ARG A 149 -15.78 -14.45 2.82
CA ARG A 149 -16.49 -13.53 1.92
C ARG A 149 -16.25 -13.78 0.46
N ASP A 150 -17.29 -13.51 -0.30
CA ASP A 150 -17.22 -13.26 -1.73
C ASP A 150 -16.85 -11.80 -1.99
N GLU A 151 -16.06 -11.55 -3.04
CA GLU A 151 -15.69 -10.19 -3.47
C GLU A 151 -15.91 -10.03 -4.98
N GLU A 152 -15.90 -8.79 -5.43
CA GLU A 152 -15.90 -8.46 -6.85
C GLU A 152 -14.75 -9.13 -7.59
N PHE A 153 -14.93 -9.34 -8.88
CA PHE A 153 -13.83 -9.74 -9.75
C PHE A 153 -12.87 -8.60 -9.97
N THR A 154 -11.59 -8.90 -9.96
CA THR A 154 -10.54 -7.95 -10.30
C THR A 154 -9.81 -8.40 -11.55
N ALA A 155 -9.42 -7.46 -12.40
CA ALA A 155 -8.63 -7.74 -13.59
C ALA A 155 -7.31 -6.97 -13.54
N SER A 156 -6.22 -7.65 -13.86
CA SER A 156 -4.91 -7.03 -13.97
C SER A 156 -4.43 -7.04 -15.41
N GLY A 157 -4.63 -5.92 -16.10
CA GLY A 157 -4.09 -5.70 -17.44
C GLY A 157 -2.59 -5.36 -17.46
N SER A 158 -1.99 -5.15 -16.28
CA SER A 158 -0.57 -4.84 -16.15
C SER A 158 0.32 -6.06 -15.95
N LYS A 159 -0.26 -7.24 -15.91
CA LYS A 159 0.48 -8.50 -15.82
C LYS A 159 0.69 -9.12 -17.18
N ASN A 160 1.63 -10.02 -17.26
CA ASN A 160 2.01 -10.65 -18.51
C ASN A 160 2.01 -12.19 -18.36
N PRO A 161 0.98 -12.93 -18.84
CA PRO A 161 -0.23 -12.40 -19.46
C PRO A 161 -1.17 -11.69 -18.49
N SER A 162 -2.13 -10.95 -19.04
CA SER A 162 -3.23 -10.38 -18.27
C SER A 162 -4.10 -11.46 -17.64
N TYR A 163 -4.68 -11.21 -16.47
CA TYR A 163 -5.57 -12.16 -15.81
C TYR A 163 -6.71 -11.47 -15.04
N GLY A 164 -7.80 -12.20 -14.87
CA GLY A 164 -8.88 -11.89 -13.96
C GLY A 164 -8.84 -12.81 -12.75
N VAL A 165 -9.23 -12.31 -11.60
CA VAL A 165 -9.26 -13.05 -10.33
C VAL A 165 -10.60 -12.86 -9.65
N GLY A 166 -11.18 -13.95 -9.17
CA GLY A 166 -12.37 -13.96 -8.32
C GLY A 166 -12.06 -14.59 -6.98
N ARG A 167 -12.50 -13.97 -5.91
CA ARG A 167 -12.46 -14.57 -4.56
C ARG A 167 -13.83 -15.11 -4.23
N GLN A 168 -13.87 -16.32 -3.69
CA GLN A 168 -15.09 -16.97 -3.24
C GLN A 168 -15.00 -17.27 -1.76
N LYS A 169 -16.15 -17.19 -1.09
CA LYS A 169 -16.33 -17.63 0.28
C LYS A 169 -16.07 -19.13 0.39
N VAL A 170 -15.31 -19.54 1.40
CA VAL A 170 -14.96 -20.94 1.69
C VAL A 170 -15.61 -21.42 2.99
N VAL A 171 -15.79 -20.50 3.94
CA VAL A 171 -16.41 -20.76 5.25
C VAL A 171 -17.42 -19.68 5.57
N GLU A 172 -18.38 -19.99 6.44
CA GLU A 172 -19.36 -19.00 6.89
C GLU A 172 -18.71 -17.95 7.81
N PRO A 173 -19.14 -16.68 7.74
CA PRO A 173 -18.70 -15.64 8.66
C PRO A 173 -18.99 -15.99 10.11
N ILE A 174 -18.05 -15.67 11.01
CA ILE A 174 -18.21 -15.89 12.44
C ILE A 174 -18.89 -14.68 13.09
N GLY A 175 -19.89 -14.94 13.94
CA GLY A 175 -20.60 -13.90 14.70
C GLY A 175 -21.34 -12.90 13.80
N GLU A 176 -21.15 -11.60 14.07
CA GLU A 176 -21.83 -10.52 13.33
C GLU A 176 -21.01 -9.98 12.15
N CYS A 177 -19.92 -10.66 11.77
CA CYS A 177 -19.06 -10.23 10.66
C CYS A 177 -19.84 -10.12 9.35
N ARG A 178 -19.64 -9.02 8.62
CA ARG A 178 -20.26 -8.76 7.32
C ARG A 178 -19.21 -8.34 6.30
N PRO A 179 -19.33 -8.76 5.03
CA PRO A 179 -18.40 -8.32 3.98
C PRO A 179 -18.57 -6.81 3.69
N GLY A 180 -17.48 -6.15 3.32
CA GLY A 180 -17.45 -4.69 3.16
C GLY A 180 -18.44 -4.14 2.14
N TRP A 181 -18.69 -4.86 1.05
CA TRP A 181 -19.71 -4.45 0.07
C TRP A 181 -21.12 -4.35 0.69
N ARG A 182 -21.45 -5.28 1.60
CA ARG A 182 -22.74 -5.30 2.28
C ARG A 182 -22.83 -4.16 3.31
N VAL A 183 -21.78 -3.96 4.10
CA VAL A 183 -21.71 -2.82 5.06
C VAL A 183 -21.88 -1.49 4.34
N ALA A 184 -21.16 -1.29 3.22
CA ALA A 184 -21.26 -0.07 2.44
C ALA A 184 -22.67 0.14 1.85
N LYS A 185 -23.28 -0.93 1.31
CA LYS A 185 -24.63 -0.87 0.74
C LYS A 185 -25.69 -0.55 1.81
N GLU A 186 -25.69 -1.28 2.92
CA GLU A 186 -26.64 -1.08 4.02
C GLU A 186 -26.51 0.33 4.64
N LEU A 187 -25.29 0.83 4.76
CA LEU A 187 -25.04 2.20 5.22
C LEU A 187 -25.58 3.23 4.23
N ALA A 188 -25.28 3.06 2.93
CA ALA A 188 -25.77 3.94 1.89
C ALA A 188 -27.30 3.98 1.82
N GLU A 189 -27.97 2.85 1.95
CA GLU A 189 -29.43 2.78 2.00
C GLU A 189 -30.01 3.59 3.19
N LYS A 190 -29.42 3.43 4.37
CA LYS A 190 -29.82 4.21 5.56
C LYS A 190 -29.56 5.73 5.41
N MET A 191 -28.59 6.11 4.60
CA MET A 191 -28.27 7.52 4.31
C MET A 191 -29.03 8.09 3.11
N GLY A 192 -29.96 7.33 2.50
CA GLY A 192 -30.67 7.74 1.27
C GLY A 192 -29.81 7.71 0.00
N LEU A 193 -28.69 7.02 0.03
CA LEU A 193 -27.71 6.92 -1.07
C LEU A 193 -27.76 5.54 -1.78
N GLY A 194 -28.80 4.75 -1.54
CA GLY A 194 -28.94 3.39 -2.09
C GLY A 194 -28.86 3.32 -3.62
N ALA A 195 -29.27 4.39 -4.33
CA ALA A 195 -29.18 4.49 -5.78
C ALA A 195 -27.74 4.33 -6.34
N TYR A 196 -26.72 4.56 -5.52
CA TYR A 196 -25.31 4.37 -5.89
C TYR A 196 -24.82 2.92 -5.76
N PHE A 197 -25.68 2.02 -5.25
CA PHE A 197 -25.44 0.58 -5.10
C PHE A 197 -26.51 -0.23 -5.85
N PRO A 198 -26.59 -0.15 -7.21
CA PRO A 198 -27.66 -0.70 -8.03
C PRO A 198 -27.48 -2.22 -8.26
N TYR A 199 -27.17 -2.96 -7.22
CA TYR A 199 -27.04 -4.42 -7.21
C TYR A 199 -27.64 -4.97 -5.92
N GLN A 200 -28.21 -6.17 -5.99
CA GLN A 200 -28.84 -6.80 -4.83
C GLN A 200 -27.79 -7.38 -3.89
N ASP A 201 -26.88 -8.17 -4.46
CA ASP A 201 -25.80 -8.83 -3.73
C ASP A 201 -24.52 -8.91 -4.58
N ILE A 202 -23.54 -9.64 -4.10
CA ILE A 202 -22.25 -9.79 -4.80
C ILE A 202 -22.35 -10.61 -6.08
N GLU A 203 -23.29 -11.53 -6.18
CA GLU A 203 -23.49 -12.34 -7.39
C GLU A 203 -24.11 -11.50 -8.50
N ASP A 204 -25.10 -10.68 -8.17
CA ASP A 204 -25.65 -9.70 -9.11
C ASP A 204 -24.56 -8.70 -9.56
N TYR A 205 -23.74 -8.22 -8.64
CA TYR A 205 -22.59 -7.36 -8.99
C TYR A 205 -21.62 -8.06 -9.95
N ARG A 206 -21.26 -9.32 -9.70
CA ARG A 206 -20.38 -10.12 -10.54
C ARG A 206 -20.95 -10.36 -11.93
N LEU A 207 -22.25 -10.64 -12.00
CA LEU A 207 -22.94 -10.81 -13.28
C LEU A 207 -22.88 -9.51 -14.11
N GLN A 208 -23.14 -8.38 -13.47
CA GLN A 208 -22.99 -7.06 -14.11
C GLN A 208 -21.54 -6.78 -14.53
N GLN A 209 -20.54 -7.19 -13.73
CA GLN A 209 -19.13 -7.01 -14.07
C GLN A 209 -18.70 -7.74 -15.35
N VAL A 210 -19.16 -8.98 -15.54
CA VAL A 210 -18.82 -9.76 -16.75
C VAL A 210 -19.75 -9.43 -17.93
N GLY A 211 -20.86 -8.74 -17.68
CA GLY A 211 -21.88 -8.47 -18.67
C GLY A 211 -22.45 -9.79 -19.21
N ASP A 212 -22.48 -9.91 -20.55
CA ASP A 212 -23.05 -11.11 -21.18
C ASP A 212 -22.03 -12.27 -21.32
N ASN A 213 -20.84 -12.12 -20.75
CA ASN A 213 -19.79 -13.15 -20.88
C ASN A 213 -19.95 -14.22 -19.78
N ILE A 214 -20.92 -15.11 -19.98
CA ILE A 214 -21.25 -16.21 -19.05
C ILE A 214 -20.07 -17.19 -18.91
N ASP A 215 -19.32 -17.43 -19.98
CA ASP A 215 -18.17 -18.36 -19.95
C ASP A 215 -17.05 -17.81 -19.04
N LEU A 216 -16.82 -16.49 -19.07
CA LEU A 216 -15.89 -15.84 -18.17
C LEU A 216 -16.36 -15.94 -16.71
N LEU A 217 -17.66 -15.72 -16.44
CA LEU A 217 -18.25 -15.89 -15.12
C LEU A 217 -18.03 -17.30 -14.61
N ALA A 218 -18.41 -18.30 -15.41
CA ALA A 218 -18.26 -19.71 -15.07
C ALA A 218 -16.81 -20.08 -14.79
N LYS A 219 -15.87 -19.62 -15.63
CA LYS A 219 -14.44 -19.86 -15.46
C LYS A 219 -13.89 -19.23 -14.16
N LEU A 220 -14.23 -17.97 -13.90
CA LEU A 220 -13.80 -17.28 -12.68
C LEU A 220 -14.37 -17.92 -11.41
N LYS A 221 -15.61 -18.40 -11.46
CA LYS A 221 -16.24 -19.14 -10.36
C LYS A 221 -15.62 -20.52 -10.14
N ALA A 222 -15.30 -21.25 -11.20
CA ALA A 222 -14.76 -22.60 -11.11
C ALA A 222 -13.29 -22.65 -10.67
N THR A 223 -12.49 -21.70 -11.11
CA THR A 223 -11.02 -21.73 -10.93
C THR A 223 -10.47 -20.61 -10.04
N GLY A 224 -11.28 -19.61 -9.70
CA GLY A 224 -10.85 -18.39 -9.00
C GLY A 224 -9.97 -17.48 -9.86
N MET A 225 -9.50 -17.93 -11.03
CA MET A 225 -8.62 -17.16 -11.91
C MET A 225 -8.81 -17.51 -13.38
N ALA A 226 -8.69 -16.52 -14.24
CA ALA A 226 -8.62 -16.71 -15.68
C ALA A 226 -7.49 -15.90 -16.28
N SER A 227 -6.59 -16.55 -17.02
CA SER A 227 -5.54 -15.90 -17.81
C SER A 227 -6.04 -15.54 -19.20
N PHE A 228 -5.58 -14.43 -19.73
CA PHE A 228 -5.98 -13.88 -21.02
C PHE A 228 -4.74 -13.54 -21.86
N GLY A 229 -4.84 -13.88 -23.14
CA GLY A 229 -3.79 -13.61 -24.09
C GLY A 229 -2.57 -14.52 -23.98
N VAL A 230 -1.55 -14.13 -24.69
CA VAL A 230 -0.22 -14.75 -24.67
C VAL A 230 0.75 -13.78 -23.99
N PRO A 231 1.69 -14.23 -23.18
CA PRO A 231 2.75 -13.38 -22.67
C PRO A 231 3.45 -12.61 -23.80
N LEU A 232 3.69 -11.32 -23.61
CA LEU A 232 4.42 -10.50 -24.55
C LEU A 232 5.50 -9.70 -23.84
N LEU A 233 6.75 -10.00 -24.14
CA LEU A 233 7.92 -9.22 -23.77
C LEU A 233 8.50 -8.60 -25.05
N LEU A 234 8.51 -7.28 -25.15
CA LEU A 234 8.81 -6.58 -26.41
C LEU A 234 10.23 -6.84 -26.93
N GLN A 235 11.17 -7.08 -26.04
CA GLN A 235 12.58 -7.29 -26.35
C GLN A 235 13.00 -8.77 -26.26
N ASP A 236 12.05 -9.70 -26.04
CA ASP A 236 12.31 -11.15 -26.06
C ASP A 236 11.78 -11.79 -27.36
N LYS A 237 12.68 -12.23 -28.22
CA LYS A 237 12.38 -12.81 -29.53
C LYS A 237 11.41 -14.00 -29.45
N LYS A 238 11.58 -14.87 -28.44
CA LYS A 238 10.71 -16.06 -28.28
C LYS A 238 9.29 -15.65 -27.91
N SER A 239 9.17 -14.69 -26.98
CA SER A 239 7.89 -14.13 -26.57
C SER A 239 7.18 -13.43 -27.73
N VAL A 240 7.90 -12.62 -28.52
CA VAL A 240 7.38 -11.93 -29.70
C VAL A 240 6.90 -12.93 -30.74
N ALA A 241 7.70 -13.95 -31.07
CA ALA A 241 7.32 -14.99 -32.05
C ALA A 241 6.06 -15.76 -31.60
N ALA A 242 5.97 -16.14 -30.34
CA ALA A 242 4.79 -16.80 -29.77
C ALA A 242 3.54 -15.90 -29.81
N PHE A 243 3.72 -14.61 -29.54
CA PHE A 243 2.65 -13.62 -29.61
C PHE A 243 2.15 -13.44 -31.05
N VAL A 244 3.04 -13.24 -32.03
CA VAL A 244 2.70 -13.09 -33.46
C VAL A 244 2.02 -14.34 -34.02
N LYS A 245 2.44 -15.53 -33.59
CA LYS A 245 1.78 -16.78 -34.00
C LYS A 245 0.29 -16.78 -33.64
N LYS A 246 -0.08 -16.23 -32.49
CA LYS A 246 -1.48 -16.13 -32.05
C LYS A 246 -2.18 -14.89 -32.62
N TYR A 247 -1.46 -13.81 -32.80
CA TYR A 247 -1.95 -12.51 -33.28
C TYR A 247 -1.18 -12.06 -34.53
N PRO A 248 -1.49 -12.59 -35.71
CA PRO A 248 -0.72 -12.34 -36.93
C PRO A 248 -0.62 -10.86 -37.33
N SER A 249 -1.62 -10.04 -36.99
CA SER A 249 -1.59 -8.61 -37.31
C SER A 249 -0.45 -7.86 -36.61
N ALA A 250 0.05 -8.38 -35.48
CA ALA A 250 1.20 -7.82 -34.80
C ALA A 250 2.54 -8.02 -35.54
N ALA A 251 2.58 -8.87 -36.57
CA ALA A 251 3.80 -9.10 -37.37
C ALA A 251 4.35 -7.82 -37.99
N SER A 252 3.48 -6.87 -38.38
CA SER A 252 3.90 -5.57 -38.93
C SER A 252 4.66 -4.67 -37.96
N LYS A 253 4.70 -5.03 -36.67
CA LYS A 253 5.43 -4.29 -35.60
C LYS A 253 6.76 -4.92 -35.22
N VAL A 254 7.05 -6.11 -35.75
CA VAL A 254 8.32 -6.80 -35.49
C VAL A 254 9.41 -6.17 -36.38
N ASN A 255 10.50 -5.78 -35.74
CA ASN A 255 11.68 -5.23 -36.43
C ASN A 255 12.60 -6.35 -36.98
N GLU A 256 13.67 -5.99 -37.68
CA GLU A 256 14.64 -6.91 -38.28
C GLU A 256 15.30 -7.84 -37.22
N GLU A 257 15.40 -7.39 -35.99
CA GLU A 257 15.96 -8.16 -34.89
C GLU A 257 15.00 -9.20 -34.33
N GLY A 258 13.73 -9.23 -34.78
CA GLY A 258 12.70 -10.13 -34.26
C GLY A 258 12.10 -9.68 -32.92
N THR A 259 12.24 -8.41 -32.58
CA THR A 259 11.69 -7.77 -31.39
C THR A 259 10.65 -6.70 -31.77
N ILE A 260 9.99 -6.10 -30.80
CA ILE A 260 9.05 -4.99 -31.01
C ILE A 260 9.59 -3.75 -30.32
N ASP A 261 9.73 -2.67 -31.07
CA ASP A 261 10.24 -1.41 -30.54
C ASP A 261 9.32 -0.79 -29.49
N PHE A 262 9.90 -0.02 -28.58
CA PHE A 262 9.12 0.75 -27.63
C PHE A 262 8.36 1.87 -28.37
N PRO A 263 7.07 2.06 -28.06
CA PRO A 263 6.25 3.08 -28.72
C PRO A 263 6.71 4.52 -28.41
N HIS A 264 7.49 4.69 -27.35
CA HIS A 264 7.99 5.98 -26.89
C HIS A 264 9.39 5.84 -26.28
N LYS A 265 10.21 6.87 -26.43
CA LYS A 265 11.50 6.96 -25.73
C LYS A 265 11.29 7.07 -24.20
N ILE A 266 12.16 6.42 -23.45
CA ILE A 266 12.17 6.53 -21.98
C ILE A 266 12.75 7.88 -21.62
N LYS A 267 11.97 8.66 -20.84
CA LYS A 267 12.39 9.98 -20.39
C LYS A 267 13.25 9.88 -19.16
N LEU A 268 14.49 10.32 -19.24
CA LEU A 268 15.43 10.41 -18.11
C LEU A 268 15.29 11.74 -17.36
N PHE A 269 14.69 12.74 -17.99
CA PHE A 269 14.40 14.06 -17.41
C PHE A 269 12.89 14.29 -17.34
N SER A 270 12.40 14.83 -16.24
CA SER A 270 11.00 15.18 -16.04
C SER A 270 10.82 16.66 -15.77
N PRO A 271 10.23 17.44 -16.70
CA PRO A 271 9.95 18.86 -16.46
C PRO A 271 9.05 19.10 -15.24
N LYS A 272 8.16 18.16 -14.95
CA LYS A 272 7.30 18.23 -13.74
C LYS A 272 8.09 18.07 -12.46
N LEU A 273 9.07 17.16 -12.44
CA LEU A 273 9.95 16.98 -11.29
C LEU A 273 10.86 18.20 -11.11
N GLU A 274 11.37 18.76 -12.22
CA GLU A 274 12.16 19.99 -12.23
C GLU A 274 11.40 21.16 -11.62
N ALA A 275 10.14 21.35 -12.00
CA ALA A 275 9.31 22.43 -11.49
C ALA A 275 9.14 22.39 -9.97
N VAL A 276 9.08 21.18 -9.37
CA VAL A 276 8.87 20.98 -7.92
C VAL A 276 10.17 20.93 -7.13
N SER A 277 11.14 20.14 -7.60
CA SER A 277 12.38 19.84 -6.85
C SER A 277 13.60 20.59 -7.34
N LYS A 278 13.49 21.37 -8.44
CA LYS A 278 14.60 21.98 -9.17
C LYS A 278 15.62 20.95 -9.70
N LYS A 279 15.20 19.70 -9.87
CA LYS A 279 16.02 18.56 -10.27
C LYS A 279 15.20 17.61 -11.14
N GLY A 280 15.09 17.93 -12.41
CA GLY A 280 14.34 17.15 -13.38
C GLY A 280 14.94 15.77 -13.68
N ALA A 281 16.24 15.57 -13.41
CA ALA A 281 16.91 14.29 -13.47
C ALA A 281 17.04 13.69 -12.06
N LEU A 282 17.01 12.36 -11.96
CA LEU A 282 17.29 11.67 -10.71
C LEU A 282 18.76 11.83 -10.33
N SER A 283 19.02 12.45 -9.20
CA SER A 283 20.35 12.59 -8.63
C SER A 283 20.33 12.13 -7.18
N TYR A 284 21.43 11.50 -6.73
CA TYR A 284 21.60 11.20 -5.32
C TYR A 284 21.99 12.47 -4.58
N GLU A 285 21.28 12.73 -3.48
CA GLU A 285 21.65 13.75 -2.50
C GLU A 285 21.78 13.12 -1.14
N PRO A 286 22.93 13.33 -0.49
CA PRO A 286 23.06 12.93 0.90
C PRO A 286 22.11 13.78 1.74
N TYR A 287 21.22 13.12 2.45
CA TYR A 287 20.30 13.78 3.36
C TYR A 287 20.79 13.60 4.80
N LYS A 288 20.81 14.67 5.58
CA LYS A 288 21.19 14.59 6.99
C LYS A 288 20.02 14.05 7.81
N TYR A 289 20.08 12.78 8.16
CA TYR A 289 19.00 12.09 8.85
C TYR A 289 19.15 12.02 10.36
N LYS A 290 20.34 12.30 10.89
CA LYS A 290 20.66 12.15 12.30
C LYS A 290 21.64 13.22 12.76
N GLU A 291 21.65 13.50 14.05
CA GLU A 291 22.70 14.29 14.70
C GLU A 291 23.96 13.44 14.93
N ALA A 292 25.06 14.10 15.31
CA ALA A 292 26.36 13.45 15.44
C ALA A 292 26.37 12.34 16.51
N ASP A 293 25.59 12.51 17.57
CA ASP A 293 25.50 11.59 18.72
C ASP A 293 24.35 10.57 18.59
N GLU A 294 23.65 10.56 17.47
CA GLU A 294 22.57 9.61 17.17
C GLU A 294 23.07 8.46 16.30
N LEU A 295 22.34 7.36 16.34
CA LEU A 295 22.48 6.21 15.45
C LEU A 295 21.43 6.28 14.35
N TYR A 296 21.74 5.79 13.17
CA TYR A 296 20.72 5.57 12.14
C TYR A 296 19.72 4.52 12.61
N PHE A 297 18.43 4.82 12.44
CA PHE A 297 17.39 3.85 12.69
C PHE A 297 16.83 3.33 11.36
N ILE A 298 16.90 2.04 11.17
CA ILE A 298 16.31 1.37 9.99
C ILE A 298 15.36 0.28 10.44
N ASN A 299 14.37 0.01 9.61
CA ASN A 299 13.46 -1.11 9.82
C ASN A 299 13.41 -2.05 8.62
N GLY A 300 12.88 -3.24 8.84
CA GLY A 300 12.67 -4.24 7.81
C GLY A 300 11.56 -5.19 8.17
N LYS A 301 11.11 -5.96 7.19
CA LYS A 301 10.05 -6.96 7.39
C LYS A 301 10.65 -8.29 7.84
N SER A 302 10.02 -8.90 8.82
CA SER A 302 10.24 -10.30 9.14
C SER A 302 9.53 -11.20 8.12
N ALA A 303 10.10 -12.36 7.80
CA ALA A 303 9.49 -13.34 6.91
C ALA A 303 8.14 -13.87 7.41
N VAL A 304 7.91 -13.82 8.73
CA VAL A 304 6.68 -14.33 9.37
C VAL A 304 5.68 -13.24 9.73
N ARG A 305 5.91 -11.97 9.32
CA ARG A 305 5.01 -10.85 9.60
C ARG A 305 4.59 -10.13 8.33
N THR A 306 3.29 -9.94 8.16
CA THR A 306 2.71 -9.10 7.11
C THR A 306 2.38 -7.74 7.71
N ASN A 307 3.38 -6.87 7.81
CA ASN A 307 3.27 -5.55 8.45
C ASN A 307 2.65 -5.68 9.87
N GLY A 308 1.70 -4.82 10.23
CA GLY A 308 0.95 -4.89 11.48
C GLY A 308 -0.30 -5.78 11.45
N HIS A 309 -0.56 -6.54 10.36
CA HIS A 309 -1.84 -7.26 10.22
C HIS A 309 -1.93 -8.56 11.00
N ASN A 310 -0.88 -9.34 11.02
CA ASN A 310 -0.89 -10.70 11.56
C ASN A 310 -0.14 -10.85 12.90
N GLY A 311 0.09 -9.73 13.59
CA GLY A 311 0.77 -9.70 14.88
C GLY A 311 0.10 -10.57 15.95
N ASN A 312 -1.21 -10.71 15.87
CA ASN A 312 -2.00 -11.50 16.84
C ASN A 312 -2.23 -12.97 16.40
N ASN A 313 -1.65 -13.42 15.27
CA ASN A 313 -1.80 -14.80 14.80
C ASN A 313 -0.99 -15.78 15.67
N ALA A 314 -1.68 -16.80 16.22
CA ALA A 314 -1.08 -17.76 17.15
C ALA A 314 0.06 -18.56 16.53
N TRP A 315 -0.12 -19.05 15.28
CA TRP A 315 0.86 -19.88 14.59
C TRP A 315 2.15 -19.12 14.29
N LEU A 316 2.01 -17.88 13.82
CA LEU A 316 3.16 -17.05 13.47
C LEU A 316 3.91 -16.54 14.70
N ASN A 317 3.22 -16.35 15.82
CA ASN A 317 3.86 -16.01 17.09
C ASN A 317 4.73 -17.15 17.64
N ASN A 318 4.42 -18.41 17.33
CA ASN A 318 5.31 -19.53 17.69
C ASN A 318 6.66 -19.49 16.97
N LEU A 319 6.72 -18.82 15.79
CA LEU A 319 7.96 -18.67 15.03
C LEU A 319 8.73 -17.41 15.43
N LEU A 320 8.04 -16.33 15.79
CA LEU A 320 8.63 -15.07 16.22
C LEU A 320 7.64 -14.34 17.12
N ASP A 321 7.76 -14.59 18.42
CA ASP A 321 6.87 -14.00 19.43
C ASP A 321 7.18 -12.54 19.72
N ASP A 322 8.47 -12.20 19.88
CA ASP A 322 8.95 -10.85 20.20
C ASP A 322 10.12 -10.49 19.28
N ALA A 323 10.31 -9.22 18.99
CA ALA A 323 11.37 -8.74 18.10
C ALA A 323 12.33 -7.82 18.84
N ALA A 324 13.54 -8.27 18.99
CA ALA A 324 14.62 -7.49 19.57
C ALA A 324 15.13 -6.41 18.60
N VAL A 325 15.69 -5.34 19.15
CA VAL A 325 16.40 -4.29 18.43
C VAL A 325 17.85 -4.73 18.23
N TRP A 326 18.31 -4.72 17.00
CA TRP A 326 19.67 -5.13 16.64
C TRP A 326 20.65 -4.00 16.87
N ILE A 327 21.73 -4.29 17.60
CA ILE A 327 22.79 -3.33 17.95
C ILE A 327 24.14 -3.98 17.64
N HIS A 328 25.03 -3.25 16.98
CA HIS A 328 26.38 -3.74 16.71
C HIS A 328 27.18 -3.94 18.01
N PRO A 329 28.03 -5.00 18.13
CA PRO A 329 28.77 -5.28 19.37
C PRO A 329 29.58 -4.10 19.91
N LYS A 330 30.32 -3.39 19.08
CA LYS A 330 31.07 -2.19 19.51
C LYS A 330 30.18 -1.07 20.04
N THR A 331 29.01 -0.89 19.44
CA THR A 331 28.04 0.12 19.89
C THR A 331 27.41 -0.31 21.21
N ALA A 332 27.07 -1.59 21.35
CA ALA A 332 26.54 -2.16 22.58
C ALA A 332 27.54 -2.02 23.73
N GLU A 333 28.81 -2.34 23.50
CA GLU A 333 29.89 -2.15 24.46
C GLU A 333 30.03 -0.69 24.91
N ARG A 334 30.10 0.24 23.95
CA ARG A 334 30.19 1.70 24.24
C ARG A 334 29.00 2.20 25.05
N LEU A 335 27.80 1.62 24.87
CA LEU A 335 26.58 2.01 25.58
C LEU A 335 26.34 1.18 26.86
N GLY A 336 27.22 0.24 27.21
CA GLY A 336 27.07 -0.66 28.36
C GLY A 336 25.88 -1.62 28.25
N ILE A 337 25.48 -1.97 27.02
CA ILE A 337 24.32 -2.83 26.70
C ILE A 337 24.80 -4.25 26.42
N LYS A 338 24.17 -5.23 27.07
CA LYS A 338 24.39 -6.65 26.83
C LYS A 338 23.24 -7.25 26.01
N ASN A 339 23.51 -8.40 25.39
CA ASN A 339 22.47 -9.14 24.69
C ASN A 339 21.33 -9.51 25.65
N GLY A 340 20.08 -9.25 25.23
CA GLY A 340 18.87 -9.48 26.05
C GLY A 340 18.50 -8.36 27.02
N ASP A 341 19.35 -7.35 27.22
CA ASP A 341 19.02 -6.20 28.09
C ASP A 341 17.75 -5.50 27.61
N LYS A 342 16.96 -5.02 28.57
CA LYS A 342 15.87 -4.06 28.28
C LYS A 342 16.48 -2.72 27.91
N ILE A 343 16.01 -2.11 26.87
CA ILE A 343 16.52 -0.85 26.34
C ILE A 343 15.40 0.10 25.98
N ASP A 344 15.70 1.38 26.04
CA ASP A 344 14.92 2.45 25.43
C ASP A 344 15.59 2.87 24.12
N VAL A 345 14.81 2.85 23.03
CA VAL A 345 15.16 3.45 21.74
C VAL A 345 14.34 4.72 21.62
N TYR A 346 14.99 5.88 21.51
CA TYR A 346 14.28 7.15 21.62
C TYR A 346 14.87 8.25 20.75
N ASN A 347 14.03 9.21 20.46
CA ASN A 347 14.38 10.49 19.85
C ASN A 347 13.37 11.57 20.31
N LYS A 348 13.37 12.73 19.65
CA LYS A 348 12.44 13.83 19.99
C LYS A 348 10.96 13.53 19.76
N TYR A 349 10.64 12.46 19.04
CA TYR A 349 9.25 12.09 18.72
C TYR A 349 8.68 11.06 19.65
N SER A 350 9.48 10.09 20.10
CA SER A 350 8.99 8.99 20.93
C SER A 350 10.11 8.28 21.67
N THR A 351 9.72 7.55 22.72
CA THR A 351 10.54 6.53 23.40
C THR A 351 9.89 5.19 23.28
N GLN A 352 10.58 4.22 22.71
CA GLN A 352 10.10 2.84 22.52
C GLN A 352 10.92 1.88 23.37
N LYS A 353 10.23 1.02 24.12
CA LYS A 353 10.87 0.00 24.99
C LYS A 353 11.03 -1.30 24.20
N GLY A 354 12.21 -1.90 24.26
CA GLY A 354 12.52 -3.15 23.60
C GLY A 354 13.59 -3.96 24.31
N LYS A 355 14.04 -5.03 23.66
CA LYS A 355 15.18 -5.85 24.09
C LYS A 355 16.30 -5.73 23.08
N ALA A 356 17.54 -5.75 23.54
CA ALA A 356 18.72 -5.70 22.69
C ALA A 356 19.06 -7.08 22.11
N LEU A 357 19.35 -7.15 20.81
CA LEU A 357 20.07 -8.24 20.16
C LEU A 357 21.43 -7.72 19.69
N VAL A 358 22.48 -8.13 20.39
CA VAL A 358 23.84 -7.76 20.02
C VAL A 358 24.32 -8.63 18.87
N THR A 359 24.51 -8.03 17.69
CA THR A 359 24.82 -8.76 16.46
C THR A 359 25.65 -7.94 15.48
N LYS A 360 26.51 -8.60 14.71
CA LYS A 360 27.23 -8.01 13.58
C LYS A 360 26.36 -7.81 12.33
N GLY A 361 25.07 -8.16 12.38
CA GLY A 361 24.13 -8.02 11.27
C GLY A 361 23.72 -6.57 10.94
N VAL A 362 24.19 -5.60 11.72
CA VAL A 362 24.03 -4.15 11.49
C VAL A 362 25.36 -3.43 11.58
N ARG A 363 25.43 -2.23 11.01
CA ARG A 363 26.63 -1.36 11.09
C ARG A 363 26.77 -0.77 12.50
N GLU A 364 28.00 -0.30 12.83
CA GLU A 364 28.31 0.31 14.13
C GLU A 364 27.50 1.60 14.40
N ASP A 365 27.15 2.34 13.36
CA ASP A 365 26.40 3.59 13.43
C ASP A 365 24.88 3.42 13.26
N THR A 366 24.36 2.17 13.30
CA THR A 366 22.99 1.83 12.93
C THR A 366 22.35 0.91 13.96
N VAL A 367 21.07 1.09 14.21
CA VAL A 367 20.20 0.13 14.89
C VAL A 367 19.06 -0.27 13.98
N PHE A 368 18.61 -1.52 14.11
CA PHE A 368 17.54 -2.10 13.31
C PHE A 368 16.43 -2.64 14.20
N ALA A 369 15.18 -2.46 13.80
CA ALA A 369 14.03 -3.15 14.37
C ALA A 369 13.11 -3.69 13.30
N TYR A 370 12.46 -4.82 13.57
CA TYR A 370 11.44 -5.33 12.67
C TYR A 370 10.19 -4.42 12.68
N PHE A 371 9.63 -4.22 11.49
CA PHE A 371 8.37 -3.53 11.29
C PHE A 371 7.17 -4.40 11.72
N GLY A 372 6.09 -3.77 12.22
CA GLY A 372 4.86 -4.48 12.61
C GLY A 372 4.88 -5.06 14.02
N PHE A 373 5.68 -4.48 14.90
CA PHE A 373 5.71 -4.75 16.34
C PHE A 373 5.40 -3.48 17.15
N GLY A 374 5.27 -3.60 18.45
CA GLY A 374 4.94 -2.49 19.35
C GLY A 374 3.45 -2.15 19.37
N HIS A 375 2.60 -3.16 19.21
CA HIS A 375 1.14 -3.01 19.31
C HIS A 375 0.70 -2.51 20.69
N ILE A 376 -0.28 -1.61 20.69
CA ILE A 376 -0.80 -0.96 21.90
C ILE A 376 -2.24 -1.35 22.24
N SER A 377 -2.98 -1.97 21.31
CA SER A 377 -4.29 -2.53 21.60
C SER A 377 -4.18 -3.75 22.52
N LYS A 378 -4.83 -3.69 23.69
CA LYS A 378 -4.86 -4.80 24.66
C LYS A 378 -5.66 -5.99 24.17
N GLU A 379 -6.55 -5.81 23.21
CA GLU A 379 -7.31 -6.90 22.59
C GLU A 379 -6.43 -7.76 21.65
N LEU A 380 -5.31 -7.24 21.19
CA LEU A 380 -4.30 -8.00 20.45
C LEU A 380 -3.39 -8.78 21.44
N LYS A 381 -3.97 -9.70 22.21
CA LYS A 381 -3.34 -10.37 23.36
C LYS A 381 -1.96 -10.97 23.10
N ARG A 382 -1.69 -11.41 21.87
CA ARG A 382 -0.40 -12.00 21.48
C ARG A 382 0.60 -10.97 20.96
N ALA A 383 0.12 -9.85 20.45
CA ALA A 383 0.96 -8.81 19.86
C ALA A 383 1.23 -7.64 20.81
N TYR A 384 0.34 -7.42 21.78
CA TYR A 384 0.41 -6.31 22.72
C TYR A 384 1.75 -6.22 23.43
N GLY A 385 2.37 -5.03 23.38
CA GLY A 385 3.58 -4.69 24.13
C GLY A 385 4.85 -5.43 23.70
N LYS A 386 4.87 -6.13 22.56
CA LYS A 386 6.03 -6.87 22.06
C LYS A 386 6.78 -6.08 21.01
N GLY A 387 8.11 -6.02 21.14
CA GLY A 387 8.98 -5.25 20.25
C GLY A 387 8.74 -3.75 20.30
N VAL A 388 9.25 -3.03 19.32
CA VAL A 388 9.15 -1.58 19.22
C VAL A 388 8.27 -1.16 18.05
N ASN A 389 7.43 -0.14 18.23
CA ASN A 389 6.73 0.49 17.11
C ASN A 389 7.70 1.45 16.39
N SER A 390 8.27 0.98 15.30
CA SER A 390 9.22 1.76 14.50
C SER A 390 8.62 3.07 13.96
N ASN A 391 7.32 3.09 13.64
CA ASN A 391 6.65 4.26 13.10
C ASN A 391 6.47 5.39 14.12
N SER A 392 6.47 5.09 15.40
CA SER A 392 6.46 6.12 16.45
C SER A 392 7.73 6.98 16.47
N LEU A 393 8.83 6.44 15.99
CA LEU A 393 10.14 7.12 15.96
C LEU A 393 10.33 8.00 14.72
N TYR A 394 9.53 7.79 13.65
CA TYR A 394 9.68 8.56 12.42
C TYR A 394 9.05 9.96 12.53
N SER A 395 9.64 10.88 11.77
CA SER A 395 9.13 12.24 11.64
C SER A 395 7.75 12.26 10.98
N PRO A 396 6.83 13.15 11.39
CA PRO A 396 5.59 13.39 10.66
C PRO A 396 5.83 14.12 9.32
N LEU A 397 7.06 14.52 9.03
CA LEU A 397 7.42 15.17 7.77
C LEU A 397 7.22 14.22 6.60
N VAL A 398 6.71 14.78 5.52
CA VAL A 398 6.47 14.07 4.27
C VAL A 398 7.40 14.59 3.19
N SER A 399 7.71 13.73 2.22
CA SER A 399 8.44 14.14 1.03
C SER A 399 7.62 15.13 0.22
N PRO A 400 8.14 16.31 -0.10
CA PRO A 400 7.44 17.31 -0.93
C PRO A 400 7.14 16.78 -2.33
N ASN A 401 7.89 15.78 -2.81
CA ASN A 401 7.70 15.22 -4.14
C ASN A 401 6.63 14.14 -4.20
N SER A 402 6.41 13.39 -3.13
CA SER A 402 5.52 12.22 -3.12
C SER A 402 4.40 12.27 -2.09
N GLY A 403 4.47 13.17 -1.10
CA GLY A 403 3.57 13.17 0.06
C GLY A 403 3.74 11.95 0.99
N MET A 404 4.75 11.11 0.75
CA MET A 404 5.04 9.94 1.59
C MET A 404 5.90 10.32 2.79
N ASN A 405 5.69 9.65 3.91
CA ASN A 405 6.54 9.84 5.08
C ASN A 405 8.00 9.50 4.78
N LEU A 406 8.91 10.25 5.39
CA LEU A 406 10.34 9.97 5.32
C LEU A 406 10.69 8.92 6.38
N HIS A 407 11.08 7.74 5.93
CA HIS A 407 11.38 6.58 6.79
C HIS A 407 12.87 6.51 7.18
N VAL A 408 13.49 7.64 7.42
CA VAL A 408 14.88 7.71 7.90
C VAL A 408 14.95 8.70 9.05
N VAL A 409 15.56 8.28 10.15
CA VAL A 409 15.65 9.11 11.36
C VAL A 409 16.84 8.69 12.22
N GLY A 410 17.36 9.63 13.00
CA GLY A 410 18.30 9.35 14.08
C GLY A 410 17.58 8.95 15.35
N VAL A 411 18.21 8.04 16.10
CA VAL A 411 17.77 7.64 17.44
C VAL A 411 18.94 7.51 18.40
N LYS A 412 18.65 7.60 19.68
CA LYS A 412 19.53 7.23 20.77
C LYS A 412 19.06 5.95 21.41
N VAL A 413 19.99 5.21 21.99
CA VAL A 413 19.70 3.96 22.71
C VAL A 413 20.37 4.04 24.08
N LYS A 414 19.63 3.63 25.11
CA LYS A 414 20.16 3.47 26.47
C LYS A 414 19.61 2.22 27.13
N LYS A 415 20.27 1.73 28.15
CA LYS A 415 19.72 0.69 29.02
C LYS A 415 18.49 1.27 29.77
N ALA A 416 17.38 0.51 29.81
CA ALA A 416 16.13 0.92 30.46
C ALA A 416 16.21 0.79 31.99
#